data_b5159d63f8ff9fd74cf226820804b6b7
#
_entry.id   b5159d63f8ff9fd74cf226820804b6b7
#
_cell.length_a   1.000
_cell.length_b   1.000
_cell.length_c   1.000
_cell.angle_alpha   90.00
_cell.angle_beta   90.00
_cell.angle_gamma   90.00
#
_symmetry.space_group_name_H-M   'P 1'
#
loop_
_entity.id
_entity.type
_entity.pdbx_description
1 polymer ?
#
loop_
_entity_poly.entity_id
_entity_poly.type
_entity_poly.pdbx_seq_one_letter_code
_entity_poly.pdbx_strand_id
1 'polypeptide(L)'
;MKIFLKVFVFLFLFCSCSVYAKEEIKLFFFSMETDFMSHVHNTMAKMSKQRGYRLKVYDAKGEAKRQYEQFKRNVSIGDFVIISVKDEKYLSEMMDLAEEHDVKIVLFGTSPTANISPSYDKAWYVGFEMFDSARKQYSMIKKYINEYPDYDKNGNGSLDVVFMQGREQDFATNVRTRIILESLEKYGVNLNPISYNFDEYSYSTAYEDLKNQIRTYGIENIEMIIANNDSMALGAIKALNEIKYNMPYSFFSGHNHIPVFGIDGTSEALKSVEAGMLTGTTIADYSALTRVMMMIFETNVYDDFQKVVWYKVDGRTIFIPYRAFSKIKVYNAQSLNE
;
A
#
# COMPACT_ATOMS: atom_id res chain seq x y z
N MET A 1 79.36 -42.60 -1.13
CA MET A 1 78.72 -41.58 -0.27
C MET A 1 77.76 -40.79 -1.09
N LYS A 2 76.46 -41.17 -1.09
CA LYS A 2 75.44 -40.54 -1.93
C LYS A 2 74.61 -39.60 -1.06
N ILE A 3 74.65 -38.30 -1.42
CA ILE A 3 73.91 -37.25 -0.76
C ILE A 3 72.53 -37.19 -1.39
N PHE A 4 71.47 -37.49 -0.63
CA PHE A 4 70.09 -37.34 -1.02
C PHE A 4 69.64 -35.89 -0.77
N LEU A 5 69.41 -35.13 -1.86
CA LEU A 5 68.80 -33.81 -1.82
C LEU A 5 67.28 -33.96 -1.76
N LYS A 6 66.68 -33.70 -0.59
CA LYS A 6 65.20 -33.63 -0.47
C LYS A 6 64.73 -32.25 -0.91
N VAL A 7 64.09 -32.20 -2.07
CA VAL A 7 63.39 -31.03 -2.52
C VAL A 7 62.01 -30.99 -1.82
N PHE A 8 61.80 -30.00 -0.97
CA PHE A 8 60.55 -29.74 -0.31
C PHE A 8 59.72 -28.82 -1.24
N VAL A 9 58.74 -29.41 -1.96
CA VAL A 9 57.78 -28.62 -2.74
C VAL A 9 56.70 -28.11 -1.81
N PHE A 10 56.74 -26.80 -1.51
CA PHE A 10 55.67 -26.10 -0.81
C PHE A 10 54.55 -25.81 -1.79
N LEU A 11 53.46 -26.61 -1.79
CA LEU A 11 52.22 -26.31 -2.48
C LEU A 11 51.51 -25.18 -1.70
N PHE A 12 51.65 -23.95 -2.20
CA PHE A 12 50.76 -22.85 -1.80
C PHE A 12 49.37 -23.08 -2.41
N LEU A 13 48.47 -23.68 -1.64
CA LEU A 13 47.03 -23.63 -1.93
C LEU A 13 46.57 -22.17 -1.77
N PHE A 14 46.58 -21.43 -2.90
CA PHE A 14 45.81 -20.20 -2.99
C PHE A 14 44.32 -20.57 -2.89
N CYS A 15 43.82 -20.55 -1.65
CA CYS A 15 42.39 -20.50 -1.43
C CYS A 15 41.91 -19.11 -1.92
N SER A 16 41.60 -19.01 -3.23
CA SER A 16 40.94 -17.83 -3.75
C SER A 16 39.56 -17.78 -3.12
N CYS A 17 39.46 -17.13 -1.94
CA CYS A 17 38.21 -16.62 -1.46
C CYS A 17 37.72 -15.60 -2.50
N SER A 18 36.95 -16.07 -3.47
CA SER A 18 36.13 -15.17 -4.29
C SER A 18 35.21 -14.46 -3.33
N VAL A 19 35.57 -13.25 -2.95
CA VAL A 19 34.64 -12.32 -2.32
C VAL A 19 33.62 -12.05 -3.40
N TYR A 20 32.53 -12.83 -3.45
CA TYR A 20 31.39 -12.52 -4.27
C TYR A 20 30.91 -11.13 -3.82
N ALA A 21 31.11 -10.12 -4.66
CA ALA A 21 30.51 -8.82 -4.43
C ALA A 21 29.01 -9.05 -4.26
N LYS A 22 28.46 -8.61 -3.13
CA LYS A 22 27.02 -8.74 -2.91
C LYS A 22 26.32 -8.01 -4.04
N GLU A 23 25.40 -8.69 -4.71
CA GLU A 23 24.54 -8.07 -5.69
C GLU A 23 23.82 -6.87 -5.07
N GLU A 24 23.70 -5.78 -5.82
CA GLU A 24 23.23 -4.49 -5.33
C GLU A 24 21.87 -4.16 -5.98
N ILE A 25 20.92 -3.77 -5.13
CA ILE A 25 19.62 -3.24 -5.52
C ILE A 25 19.65 -1.73 -5.29
N LYS A 26 19.36 -0.95 -6.33
CA LYS A 26 19.26 0.51 -6.25
C LYS A 26 17.79 0.92 -6.17
N LEU A 27 17.39 1.53 -5.07
CA LEU A 27 16.01 1.93 -4.78
C LEU A 27 15.90 3.46 -4.79
N PHE A 28 15.17 3.99 -5.76
CA PHE A 28 14.96 5.43 -5.94
C PHE A 28 13.54 5.81 -5.55
N PHE A 29 13.40 6.67 -4.55
CA PHE A 29 12.13 7.26 -4.17
C PHE A 29 11.97 8.67 -4.73
N PHE A 30 10.78 8.99 -5.22
CA PHE A 30 10.40 10.38 -5.47
C PHE A 30 10.35 11.16 -4.15
N SER A 31 9.69 10.61 -3.13
CA SER A 31 9.70 11.10 -1.75
C SER A 31 9.42 9.94 -0.80
N MET A 32 10.06 9.96 0.37
CA MET A 32 9.83 8.97 1.43
C MET A 32 8.85 9.47 2.51
N GLU A 33 8.17 10.58 2.30
CA GLU A 33 7.34 11.23 3.32
C GLU A 33 6.03 10.48 3.65
N THR A 34 5.57 9.56 2.79
CA THR A 34 4.33 8.82 3.03
C THR A 34 4.59 7.52 3.77
N ASP A 35 3.62 7.08 4.57
CA ASP A 35 3.65 5.78 5.26
C ASP A 35 3.84 4.64 4.26
N PHE A 36 3.19 4.70 3.09
CA PHE A 36 3.35 3.74 2.00
C PHE A 36 4.82 3.57 1.60
N MET A 37 5.52 4.67 1.32
CA MET A 37 6.93 4.61 0.88
C MET A 37 7.86 4.14 2.02
N SER A 38 7.56 4.53 3.26
CA SER A 38 8.28 4.04 4.45
C SER A 38 8.09 2.53 4.63
N HIS A 39 6.90 2.00 4.45
CA HIS A 39 6.63 0.56 4.51
C HIS A 39 7.35 -0.22 3.40
N VAL A 40 7.33 0.29 2.16
CA VAL A 40 8.08 -0.33 1.05
C VAL A 40 9.58 -0.34 1.35
N HIS A 41 10.15 0.79 1.80
CA HIS A 41 11.55 0.87 2.20
C HIS A 41 11.92 -0.16 3.28
N ASN A 42 11.18 -0.18 4.38
CA ASN A 42 11.47 -1.04 5.52
C ASN A 42 11.37 -2.53 5.14
N THR A 43 10.36 -2.89 4.34
CA THR A 43 10.18 -4.26 3.86
C THR A 43 11.29 -4.66 2.91
N MET A 44 11.66 -3.79 1.96
CA MET A 44 12.76 -4.02 1.03
C MET A 44 14.09 -4.18 1.76
N ALA A 45 14.41 -3.31 2.73
CA ALA A 45 15.63 -3.38 3.52
C ALA A 45 15.73 -4.69 4.31
N LYS A 46 14.62 -5.11 4.93
CA LYS A 46 14.54 -6.39 5.64
C LYS A 46 14.79 -7.57 4.71
N MET A 47 14.11 -7.62 3.57
CA MET A 47 14.23 -8.74 2.63
C MET A 47 15.60 -8.77 1.95
N SER A 48 16.14 -7.64 1.53
CA SER A 48 17.51 -7.55 0.96
C SER A 48 18.56 -8.07 1.94
N LYS A 49 18.46 -7.66 3.22
CA LYS A 49 19.34 -8.16 4.28
C LYS A 49 19.24 -9.68 4.47
N GLN A 50 18.01 -10.21 4.49
CA GLN A 50 17.77 -11.65 4.65
C GLN A 50 18.35 -12.48 3.50
N ARG A 51 18.36 -11.93 2.28
CA ARG A 51 18.87 -12.59 1.06
C ARG A 51 20.34 -12.27 0.76
N GLY A 52 20.98 -11.43 1.57
CA GLY A 52 22.40 -11.10 1.43
C GLY A 52 22.70 -10.03 0.38
N TYR A 53 21.68 -9.34 -0.14
CA TYR A 53 21.85 -8.25 -1.10
C TYR A 53 22.26 -6.94 -0.42
N ARG A 54 22.93 -6.07 -1.17
CA ARG A 54 23.18 -4.69 -0.78
C ARG A 54 22.01 -3.82 -1.29
N LEU A 55 21.43 -3.01 -0.41
CA LEU A 55 20.41 -2.02 -0.80
C LEU A 55 21.02 -0.62 -0.73
N LYS A 56 20.99 0.09 -1.85
CA LYS A 56 21.26 1.54 -1.91
C LYS A 56 19.97 2.29 -2.09
N VAL A 57 19.75 3.31 -1.28
CA VAL A 57 18.51 4.08 -1.27
C VAL A 57 18.80 5.54 -1.62
N TYR A 58 18.00 6.09 -2.52
CA TYR A 58 18.05 7.47 -2.97
C TYR A 58 16.68 8.09 -2.78
N ASP A 59 16.63 9.28 -2.17
CA ASP A 59 15.40 10.03 -1.92
C ASP A 59 15.49 11.40 -2.58
N ALA A 60 14.60 11.64 -3.54
CA ALA A 60 14.56 12.89 -4.29
C ALA A 60 13.85 14.04 -3.56
N LYS A 61 13.26 13.78 -2.38
CA LYS A 61 12.57 14.78 -1.56
C LYS A 61 11.43 15.51 -2.30
N GLY A 62 10.75 14.81 -3.21
CA GLY A 62 9.64 15.36 -3.98
C GLY A 62 10.02 16.16 -5.23
N GLU A 63 11.29 16.13 -5.63
CA GLU A 63 11.78 16.89 -6.77
C GLU A 63 12.11 15.98 -7.97
N ALA A 64 11.32 16.06 -9.05
CA ALA A 64 11.51 15.23 -10.24
C ALA A 64 12.89 15.37 -10.89
N LYS A 65 13.40 16.62 -11.01
CA LYS A 65 14.74 16.90 -11.54
C LYS A 65 15.82 16.24 -10.68
N ARG A 66 15.69 16.30 -9.36
CA ARG A 66 16.63 15.67 -8.42
C ARG A 66 16.61 14.14 -8.57
N GLN A 67 15.42 13.53 -8.74
CA GLN A 67 15.31 12.10 -8.98
C GLN A 67 16.04 11.69 -10.27
N TYR A 68 15.82 12.41 -11.37
CA TYR A 68 16.50 12.20 -12.64
C TYR A 68 18.02 12.31 -12.51
N GLU A 69 18.52 13.37 -11.87
CA GLU A 69 19.96 13.56 -11.66
C GLU A 69 20.57 12.46 -10.75
N GLN A 70 19.86 12.02 -9.72
CA GLN A 70 20.29 10.90 -8.90
C GLN A 70 20.34 9.62 -9.72
N PHE A 71 19.33 9.32 -10.54
CA PHE A 71 19.28 8.18 -11.44
C PHE A 71 20.47 8.21 -12.39
N LYS A 72 20.62 9.29 -13.17
CA LYS A 72 21.70 9.47 -14.17
C LYS A 72 23.10 9.27 -13.58
N ARG A 73 23.36 9.75 -12.36
CA ARG A 73 24.70 9.67 -11.73
C ARG A 73 24.99 8.30 -11.11
N ASN A 74 23.98 7.53 -10.78
CA ASN A 74 24.15 6.34 -9.97
C ASN A 74 23.78 5.04 -10.70
N VAL A 75 23.29 5.11 -11.93
CA VAL A 75 22.98 3.95 -12.74
C VAL A 75 24.18 3.56 -13.59
N SER A 76 24.44 2.27 -13.68
CA SER A 76 25.53 1.67 -14.45
C SER A 76 25.00 0.50 -15.27
N ILE A 77 25.80 0.06 -16.26
CA ILE A 77 25.45 -1.05 -17.13
C ILE A 77 25.12 -2.31 -16.32
N GLY A 78 23.98 -2.91 -16.61
CA GLY A 78 23.51 -4.16 -16.01
C GLY A 78 22.96 -4.02 -14.59
N ASP A 79 22.76 -2.81 -14.08
CA ASP A 79 22.17 -2.59 -12.74
C ASP A 79 20.74 -3.12 -12.64
N PHE A 80 20.32 -3.40 -11.40
CA PHE A 80 18.94 -3.58 -11.03
C PHE A 80 18.42 -2.37 -10.25
N VAL A 81 17.37 -1.77 -10.76
CA VAL A 81 16.78 -0.54 -10.21
C VAL A 81 15.31 -0.75 -9.87
N ILE A 82 14.90 -0.29 -8.70
CA ILE A 82 13.50 -0.13 -8.31
C ILE A 82 13.25 1.36 -8.12
N ILE A 83 12.21 1.91 -8.74
CA ILE A 83 11.96 3.34 -8.73
C ILE A 83 10.47 3.68 -8.55
N SER A 84 10.17 4.58 -7.61
CA SER A 84 8.85 5.22 -7.52
C SER A 84 8.89 6.56 -8.25
N VAL A 85 8.04 6.73 -9.26
CA VAL A 85 7.91 7.98 -10.01
C VAL A 85 6.54 8.58 -9.71
N LYS A 86 6.47 9.84 -9.32
CA LYS A 86 5.21 10.58 -9.14
C LYS A 86 5.02 11.64 -10.23
N ASP A 87 6.11 12.30 -10.61
CA ASP A 87 6.13 13.28 -11.70
C ASP A 87 6.80 12.62 -12.91
N GLU A 88 6.03 12.44 -13.99
CA GLU A 88 6.47 11.74 -15.21
C GLU A 88 7.36 12.59 -16.12
N LYS A 89 7.65 13.85 -15.75
CA LYS A 89 8.38 14.80 -16.59
C LYS A 89 9.72 14.27 -17.12
N TYR A 90 10.42 13.45 -16.32
CA TYR A 90 11.73 12.87 -16.68
C TYR A 90 11.66 11.35 -16.82
N LEU A 91 10.47 10.76 -16.87
CA LEU A 91 10.35 9.30 -16.93
C LEU A 91 10.88 8.76 -18.25
N SER A 92 10.60 9.43 -19.38
CA SER A 92 11.08 9.01 -20.69
C SER A 92 12.61 8.98 -20.72
N GLU A 93 13.26 10.04 -20.27
CA GLU A 93 14.73 10.13 -20.25
C GLU A 93 15.37 9.09 -19.30
N MET A 94 14.69 8.77 -18.17
CA MET A 94 15.16 7.69 -17.29
C MET A 94 15.00 6.32 -17.94
N MET A 95 13.95 6.09 -18.72
CA MET A 95 13.73 4.85 -19.45
C MET A 95 14.74 4.68 -20.58
N ASP A 96 15.02 5.76 -21.34
CA ASP A 96 16.05 5.75 -22.41
C ASP A 96 17.44 5.40 -21.84
N LEU A 97 17.80 5.99 -20.68
CA LEU A 97 19.05 5.65 -19.98
C LEU A 97 19.06 4.22 -19.46
N ALA A 98 17.92 3.72 -18.99
CA ALA A 98 17.82 2.34 -18.52
C ALA A 98 18.03 1.34 -19.66
N GLU A 99 17.48 1.61 -20.86
CA GLU A 99 17.67 0.80 -22.04
C GLU A 99 19.13 0.89 -22.57
N GLU A 100 19.70 2.10 -22.64
CA GLU A 100 21.09 2.32 -23.05
C GLU A 100 22.10 1.57 -22.18
N HIS A 101 21.84 1.50 -20.87
CA HIS A 101 22.70 0.84 -19.89
C HIS A 101 22.31 -0.61 -19.59
N ASP A 102 21.37 -1.18 -20.34
CA ASP A 102 20.88 -2.55 -20.12
C ASP A 102 20.40 -2.80 -18.67
N VAL A 103 19.77 -1.80 -18.07
CA VAL A 103 19.30 -1.82 -16.67
C VAL A 103 17.98 -2.57 -16.56
N LYS A 104 17.91 -3.52 -15.64
CA LYS A 104 16.63 -4.11 -15.25
C LYS A 104 15.92 -3.16 -14.30
N ILE A 105 14.78 -2.60 -14.74
CA ILE A 105 14.06 -1.55 -14.00
C ILE A 105 12.65 -1.99 -13.60
N VAL A 106 12.29 -1.75 -12.32
CA VAL A 106 10.95 -1.97 -11.79
C VAL A 106 10.39 -0.64 -11.28
N LEU A 107 9.30 -0.20 -11.91
CA LEU A 107 8.53 0.95 -11.46
C LEU A 107 7.48 0.52 -10.45
N PHE A 108 7.21 1.36 -9.44
CA PHE A 108 6.14 1.12 -8.47
C PHE A 108 5.52 2.44 -7.96
N GLY A 109 4.37 2.34 -7.32
CA GLY A 109 3.72 3.45 -6.60
C GLY A 109 2.90 4.40 -7.46
N THR A 110 3.29 4.68 -8.68
CA THR A 110 2.51 5.47 -9.64
C THR A 110 1.65 4.53 -10.48
N SER A 111 0.46 4.98 -10.88
CA SER A 111 -0.34 4.21 -11.83
C SER A 111 0.44 4.00 -13.14
N PRO A 112 0.39 2.83 -13.74
CA PRO A 112 1.05 2.59 -15.00
C PRO A 112 0.35 3.39 -16.10
N THR A 113 0.66 4.67 -16.20
CA THR A 113 0.32 5.46 -17.37
C THR A 113 1.37 5.19 -18.43
N ALA A 114 0.95 4.79 -19.55
CA ALA A 114 1.45 4.79 -20.92
C ALA A 114 2.98 4.78 -21.24
N ASN A 115 3.89 5.03 -20.31
CA ASN A 115 5.29 5.34 -20.61
C ASN A 115 6.32 4.26 -20.22
N ILE A 116 5.87 3.05 -19.89
CA ILE A 116 6.78 1.90 -19.91
C ILE A 116 6.96 1.57 -21.40
N SER A 117 8.14 1.79 -21.95
CA SER A 117 8.40 1.50 -23.35
C SER A 117 8.01 0.05 -23.66
N PRO A 118 7.03 -0.21 -24.53
CA PRO A 118 6.64 -1.58 -24.88
C PRO A 118 7.79 -2.38 -25.51
N SER A 119 8.81 -1.68 -26.02
CA SER A 119 9.98 -2.26 -26.66
C SER A 119 11.08 -2.69 -25.68
N TYR A 120 11.14 -2.08 -24.47
CA TYR A 120 12.17 -2.42 -23.48
C TYR A 120 11.73 -3.59 -22.61
N ASP A 121 12.31 -4.75 -22.86
CA ASP A 121 11.92 -6.03 -22.25
C ASP A 121 12.37 -6.21 -20.78
N LYS A 122 13.24 -5.34 -20.25
CA LYS A 122 13.70 -5.36 -18.87
C LYS A 122 12.99 -4.35 -17.96
N ALA A 123 11.95 -3.66 -18.48
CA ALA A 123 11.14 -2.72 -17.72
C ALA A 123 9.85 -3.38 -17.22
N TRP A 124 9.57 -3.24 -15.93
CA TRP A 124 8.38 -3.80 -15.27
C TRP A 124 7.68 -2.73 -14.43
N TYR A 125 6.37 -2.90 -14.25
CA TYR A 125 5.62 -2.21 -13.20
C TYR A 125 5.07 -3.21 -12.20
N VAL A 126 5.23 -2.92 -10.92
CA VAL A 126 4.63 -3.70 -9.82
C VAL A 126 3.92 -2.73 -8.88
N GLY A 127 2.63 -2.91 -8.70
CA GLY A 127 1.85 -2.02 -7.87
C GLY A 127 0.58 -2.66 -7.33
N PHE A 128 -0.14 -1.89 -6.53
CA PHE A 128 -1.47 -2.29 -6.08
C PHE A 128 -2.54 -1.87 -7.10
N GLU A 129 -3.56 -2.70 -7.27
CA GLU A 129 -4.73 -2.29 -8.04
C GLU A 129 -5.53 -1.24 -7.25
N MET A 130 -5.43 0.02 -7.64
CA MET A 130 -6.02 1.15 -6.90
C MET A 130 -7.52 1.03 -6.73
N PHE A 131 -8.23 0.61 -7.79
CA PHE A 131 -9.67 0.39 -7.75
C PHE A 131 -10.05 -0.73 -6.77
N ASP A 132 -9.18 -1.73 -6.56
CA ASP A 132 -9.45 -2.86 -5.68
C ASP A 132 -9.48 -2.44 -4.20
N SER A 133 -8.69 -1.45 -3.79
CA SER A 133 -8.74 -0.90 -2.43
C SER A 133 -10.13 -0.42 -2.06
N ALA A 134 -10.73 0.41 -2.93
CA ALA A 134 -12.08 0.92 -2.73
C ALA A 134 -13.16 -0.18 -2.83
N ARG A 135 -13.00 -1.12 -3.78
CA ARG A 135 -13.92 -2.27 -3.90
C ARG A 135 -13.91 -3.15 -2.65
N LYS A 136 -12.74 -3.37 -2.05
CA LYS A 136 -12.60 -4.13 -0.79
C LYS A 136 -13.20 -3.35 0.39
N GLN A 137 -12.97 -2.04 0.46
CA GLN A 137 -13.61 -1.18 1.47
C GLN A 137 -15.14 -1.22 1.30
N TYR A 138 -15.66 -1.04 0.09
CA TYR A 138 -17.09 -1.19 -0.21
C TYR A 138 -17.62 -2.58 0.20
N SER A 139 -16.88 -3.65 -0.07
CA SER A 139 -17.35 -4.98 0.31
C SER A 139 -17.53 -5.15 1.82
N MET A 140 -16.70 -4.50 2.62
CA MET A 140 -16.85 -4.47 4.09
C MET A 140 -18.02 -3.60 4.52
N ILE A 141 -18.20 -2.43 3.90
CA ILE A 141 -19.35 -1.54 4.17
C ILE A 141 -20.66 -2.25 3.83
N LYS A 142 -20.75 -2.86 2.65
CA LYS A 142 -21.91 -3.66 2.23
C LYS A 142 -22.20 -4.78 3.20
N LYS A 143 -21.17 -5.51 3.64
CA LYS A 143 -21.31 -6.55 4.65
C LYS A 143 -21.85 -5.98 5.96
N TYR A 144 -21.33 -4.83 6.41
CA TYR A 144 -21.81 -4.16 7.61
C TYR A 144 -23.30 -3.81 7.52
N ILE A 145 -23.73 -3.16 6.43
CA ILE A 145 -25.12 -2.77 6.19
C ILE A 145 -26.05 -4.00 6.21
N ASN A 146 -25.63 -5.12 5.65
CA ASN A 146 -26.44 -6.35 5.66
C ASN A 146 -26.57 -6.98 7.03
N GLU A 147 -25.50 -6.95 7.83
CA GLU A 147 -25.48 -7.56 9.17
C GLU A 147 -26.12 -6.65 10.23
N TYR A 148 -26.17 -5.34 9.97
CA TYR A 148 -26.72 -4.33 10.86
C TYR A 148 -27.74 -3.47 10.09
N PRO A 149 -28.97 -3.98 9.82
CA PRO A 149 -29.96 -3.29 9.01
C PRO A 149 -30.45 -1.97 9.63
N ASP A 150 -30.33 -1.82 10.96
CA ASP A 150 -30.68 -0.59 11.69
C ASP A 150 -29.51 0.43 11.65
N TYR A 151 -28.90 0.61 10.46
CA TYR A 151 -27.80 1.55 10.28
C TYR A 151 -28.25 3.01 10.24
N ASP A 152 -29.50 3.30 9.81
CA ASP A 152 -30.17 4.60 9.93
C ASP A 152 -30.70 4.77 11.36
N LYS A 153 -29.81 5.26 12.24
CA LYS A 153 -30.10 5.35 13.68
C LYS A 153 -30.98 6.53 14.05
N ASN A 154 -30.91 7.62 13.30
CA ASN A 154 -31.71 8.82 13.52
C ASN A 154 -33.08 8.74 12.81
N GLY A 155 -33.33 7.73 11.96
CA GLY A 155 -34.60 7.44 11.33
C GLY A 155 -34.99 8.44 10.23
N ASN A 156 -34.01 9.12 9.63
CA ASN A 156 -34.28 10.13 8.59
C ASN A 156 -34.43 9.53 7.17
N GLY A 157 -34.28 8.21 7.03
CA GLY A 157 -34.40 7.48 5.78
C GLY A 157 -33.13 7.47 4.93
N SER A 158 -32.01 7.92 5.46
CA SER A 158 -30.71 7.92 4.78
C SER A 158 -29.59 7.42 5.68
N LEU A 159 -28.45 7.06 5.09
CA LEU A 159 -27.21 6.77 5.81
C LEU A 159 -26.35 8.04 5.81
N ASP A 160 -26.20 8.64 6.99
CA ASP A 160 -25.46 9.88 7.19
C ASP A 160 -23.96 9.61 7.35
N VAL A 161 -23.17 10.01 6.33
CA VAL A 161 -21.76 9.61 6.21
C VAL A 161 -20.81 10.80 6.24
N VAL A 162 -19.77 10.66 7.03
CA VAL A 162 -18.58 11.52 6.97
C VAL A 162 -17.53 10.87 6.07
N PHE A 163 -17.14 11.56 5.00
CA PHE A 163 -16.01 11.19 4.15
C PHE A 163 -14.75 11.95 4.55
N MET A 164 -13.71 11.20 4.92
CA MET A 164 -12.36 11.72 5.18
C MET A 164 -11.49 11.40 3.97
N GLN A 165 -11.20 12.42 3.18
CA GLN A 165 -10.52 12.28 1.91
C GLN A 165 -9.03 12.60 2.06
N GLY A 166 -8.22 12.05 1.15
CA GLY A 166 -6.81 12.42 1.02
C GLY A 166 -6.67 13.83 0.45
N ARG A 167 -5.68 14.04 -0.42
CA ARG A 167 -5.45 15.34 -1.07
C ARG A 167 -6.45 15.54 -2.19
N GLU A 168 -6.95 16.77 -2.34
CA GLU A 168 -8.00 17.12 -3.28
C GLU A 168 -7.71 16.71 -4.73
N GLN A 169 -6.49 16.90 -5.19
CA GLN A 169 -6.10 16.61 -6.57
C GLN A 169 -5.49 15.22 -6.77
N ASP A 170 -5.46 14.40 -5.72
CA ASP A 170 -4.87 13.07 -5.80
C ASP A 170 -5.84 12.10 -6.49
N PHE A 171 -5.35 11.41 -7.51
CA PHE A 171 -6.15 10.42 -8.25
C PHE A 171 -6.69 9.32 -7.32
N ALA A 172 -5.88 8.87 -6.34
CA ALA A 172 -6.29 7.87 -5.36
C ALA A 172 -7.47 8.35 -4.50
N THR A 173 -7.45 9.60 -4.04
CA THR A 173 -8.55 10.23 -3.29
C THR A 173 -9.84 10.17 -4.07
N ASN A 174 -9.81 10.67 -5.31
CA ASN A 174 -10.99 10.76 -6.16
C ASN A 174 -11.57 9.38 -6.51
N VAL A 175 -10.71 8.43 -6.84
CA VAL A 175 -11.12 7.05 -7.18
C VAL A 175 -11.75 6.35 -5.96
N ARG A 176 -11.10 6.42 -4.79
CA ARG A 176 -11.59 5.76 -3.57
C ARG A 176 -12.96 6.26 -3.17
N THR A 177 -13.13 7.58 -3.11
CA THR A 177 -14.42 8.19 -2.73
C THR A 177 -15.50 7.89 -3.77
N ARG A 178 -15.23 8.09 -5.06
CA ARG A 178 -16.21 7.88 -6.13
C ARG A 178 -16.71 6.44 -6.19
N ILE A 179 -15.83 5.46 -6.09
CA ILE A 179 -16.23 4.04 -6.12
C ILE A 179 -17.19 3.70 -4.98
N ILE A 180 -16.94 4.23 -3.78
CA ILE A 180 -17.83 3.99 -2.64
C ILE A 180 -19.21 4.60 -2.90
N LEU A 181 -19.26 5.87 -3.33
CA LEU A 181 -20.51 6.58 -3.64
C LEU A 181 -21.33 5.83 -4.69
N GLU A 182 -20.75 5.58 -5.87
CA GLU A 182 -21.42 4.89 -6.98
C GLU A 182 -21.85 3.46 -6.60
N SER A 183 -21.07 2.77 -5.78
CA SER A 183 -21.38 1.40 -5.38
C SER A 183 -22.50 1.32 -4.35
N LEU A 184 -22.55 2.24 -3.39
CA LEU A 184 -23.63 2.30 -2.38
C LEU A 184 -24.95 2.75 -3.01
N GLU A 185 -24.93 3.76 -3.88
CA GLU A 185 -26.09 4.19 -4.64
C GLU A 185 -26.65 3.04 -5.50
N LYS A 186 -25.78 2.36 -6.25
CA LYS A 186 -26.17 1.20 -7.06
C LYS A 186 -26.70 0.04 -6.22
N TYR A 187 -26.27 -0.09 -4.99
CA TYR A 187 -26.77 -1.08 -4.04
C TYR A 187 -28.15 -0.71 -3.47
N GLY A 188 -28.61 0.52 -3.67
CA GLY A 188 -29.91 1.02 -3.21
C GLY A 188 -29.86 1.65 -1.81
N VAL A 189 -28.67 2.00 -1.32
CA VAL A 189 -28.55 2.78 -0.07
C VAL A 189 -28.83 4.24 -0.38
N ASN A 190 -29.80 4.83 0.32
CA ASN A 190 -30.02 6.27 0.31
C ASN A 190 -28.90 6.92 1.12
N LEU A 191 -27.84 7.37 0.44
CA LEU A 191 -26.65 7.91 1.06
C LEU A 191 -26.77 9.42 1.22
N ASN A 192 -26.53 9.93 2.42
CA ASN A 192 -26.45 11.36 2.70
C ASN A 192 -25.02 11.71 3.21
N PRO A 193 -24.12 12.14 2.33
CA PRO A 193 -22.82 12.61 2.76
C PRO A 193 -22.96 13.94 3.48
N ILE A 194 -22.86 13.93 4.80
CA ILE A 194 -22.96 15.15 5.62
C ILE A 194 -21.64 15.94 5.63
N SER A 195 -20.54 15.32 5.23
CA SER A 195 -19.24 15.98 5.12
C SER A 195 -18.31 15.30 4.13
N TYR A 196 -17.56 16.14 3.38
CA TYR A 196 -16.45 15.76 2.52
C TYR A 196 -15.22 16.61 2.87
N ASN A 197 -14.34 16.14 3.75
CA ASN A 197 -13.16 16.88 4.14
C ASN A 197 -11.91 16.33 3.46
N PHE A 198 -11.05 17.24 2.99
CA PHE A 198 -9.71 16.88 2.52
C PHE A 198 -8.74 16.93 3.71
N ASP A 199 -8.54 15.78 4.34
CA ASP A 199 -7.71 15.63 5.54
C ASP A 199 -6.24 15.28 5.22
N GLU A 200 -5.83 15.42 3.95
CA GLU A 200 -4.44 15.34 3.48
C GLU A 200 -3.72 14.01 3.84
N TYR A 201 -4.46 12.92 4.04
CA TYR A 201 -3.99 11.65 4.60
C TYR A 201 -3.41 11.78 6.03
N SER A 202 -3.77 12.83 6.73
CA SER A 202 -3.20 13.22 8.03
C SER A 202 -4.08 12.76 9.19
N TYR A 203 -3.46 12.08 10.14
CA TYR A 203 -4.09 11.70 11.41
C TYR A 203 -4.61 12.92 12.19
N SER A 204 -3.77 13.95 12.32
CA SER A 204 -4.10 15.13 13.14
C SER A 204 -5.20 15.97 12.51
N THR A 205 -5.20 16.12 11.17
CA THR A 205 -6.23 16.87 10.46
C THR A 205 -7.58 16.18 10.61
N ALA A 206 -7.66 14.86 10.33
CA ALA A 206 -8.87 14.07 10.47
C ALA A 206 -9.42 14.05 11.90
N TYR A 207 -8.52 14.01 12.89
CA TYR A 207 -8.92 14.12 14.32
C TYR A 207 -9.61 15.45 14.62
N GLU A 208 -9.03 16.59 14.26
CA GLU A 208 -9.63 17.90 14.51
C GLU A 208 -10.89 18.13 13.70
N ASP A 209 -10.91 17.67 12.45
CA ASP A 209 -12.08 17.78 11.59
C ASP A 209 -13.28 16.99 12.12
N LEU A 210 -13.08 15.76 12.57
CA LEU A 210 -14.18 15.00 13.16
C LEU A 210 -14.73 15.67 14.43
N LYS A 211 -13.88 16.23 15.27
CA LYS A 211 -14.33 17.00 16.43
C LYS A 211 -15.20 18.19 16.04
N ASN A 212 -14.85 18.87 14.95
CA ASN A 212 -15.64 19.97 14.41
C ASN A 212 -17.00 19.47 13.89
N GLN A 213 -17.02 18.33 13.19
CA GLN A 213 -18.23 17.74 12.66
C GLN A 213 -19.18 17.26 13.77
N ILE A 214 -18.64 16.61 14.81
CA ILE A 214 -19.41 16.22 15.99
C ILE A 214 -20.06 17.45 16.65
N ARG A 215 -19.35 18.58 16.73
CA ARG A 215 -19.92 19.83 17.27
C ARG A 215 -20.99 20.44 16.36
N THR A 216 -20.84 20.28 15.07
CA THR A 216 -21.72 20.89 14.05
C THR A 216 -22.99 20.10 13.86
N TYR A 217 -22.90 18.79 13.74
CA TYR A 217 -24.01 17.91 13.39
C TYR A 217 -24.61 17.15 14.57
N GLY A 218 -23.87 17.00 15.67
CA GLY A 218 -24.19 16.08 16.75
C GLY A 218 -23.70 14.65 16.43
N ILE A 219 -23.27 13.94 17.47
CA ILE A 219 -22.76 12.56 17.28
C ILE A 219 -23.85 11.59 16.84
N GLU A 220 -25.10 11.86 17.20
CA GLU A 220 -26.30 11.09 16.86
C GLU A 220 -26.63 11.13 15.37
N ASN A 221 -26.14 12.12 14.64
CA ASN A 221 -26.34 12.30 13.20
C ASN A 221 -25.11 11.88 12.38
N ILE A 222 -24.13 11.20 12.99
CA ILE A 222 -23.00 10.60 12.27
C ILE A 222 -23.16 9.09 12.37
N GLU A 223 -23.51 8.45 11.25
CA GLU A 223 -23.84 7.02 11.25
C GLU A 223 -22.73 6.13 10.68
N MET A 224 -21.86 6.72 9.86
CA MET A 224 -20.69 6.03 9.32
C MET A 224 -19.56 7.01 8.98
N ILE A 225 -18.32 6.55 9.13
CA ILE A 225 -17.12 7.30 8.73
C ILE A 225 -16.34 6.46 7.73
N ILE A 226 -16.06 7.04 6.57
CA ILE A 226 -15.32 6.39 5.49
C ILE A 226 -14.06 7.20 5.19
N ALA A 227 -12.90 6.64 5.56
CA ALA A 227 -11.61 7.29 5.37
C ALA A 227 -10.84 6.69 4.19
N ASN A 228 -10.18 7.54 3.41
CA ASN A 228 -9.36 7.11 2.29
C ASN A 228 -8.04 6.44 2.71
N ASN A 229 -7.64 6.55 3.99
CA ASN A 229 -6.54 5.76 4.55
C ASN A 229 -6.70 5.50 6.05
N ASP A 230 -5.81 4.67 6.60
CA ASP A 230 -5.83 4.29 8.02
C ASP A 230 -5.41 5.42 8.95
N SER A 231 -4.49 6.30 8.53
CA SER A 231 -4.06 7.43 9.37
C SER A 231 -5.24 8.33 9.72
N MET A 232 -6.09 8.66 8.74
CA MET A 232 -7.30 9.44 8.96
C MET A 232 -8.33 8.66 9.77
N ALA A 233 -8.54 7.37 9.46
CA ALA A 233 -9.45 6.51 10.22
C ALA A 233 -9.07 6.44 11.70
N LEU A 234 -7.79 6.33 12.02
CA LEU A 234 -7.28 6.33 13.39
C LEU A 234 -7.41 7.70 14.07
N GLY A 235 -7.27 8.79 13.32
CA GLY A 235 -7.59 10.14 13.78
C GLY A 235 -9.05 10.25 14.21
N ALA A 236 -9.96 9.72 13.38
CA ALA A 236 -11.40 9.65 13.72
C ALA A 236 -11.65 8.82 14.99
N ILE A 237 -11.04 7.63 15.10
CA ILE A 237 -11.14 6.80 16.30
C ILE A 237 -10.69 7.56 17.55
N LYS A 238 -9.61 8.33 17.45
CA LYS A 238 -9.13 9.14 18.59
C LYS A 238 -10.17 10.19 19.02
N ALA A 239 -10.80 10.90 18.07
CA ALA A 239 -11.85 11.88 18.36
C ALA A 239 -13.08 11.22 19.01
N LEU A 240 -13.51 10.07 18.48
CA LEU A 240 -14.61 9.29 19.03
C LEU A 240 -14.32 8.78 20.46
N ASN A 241 -13.09 8.33 20.71
CA ASN A 241 -12.71 7.85 22.06
C ASN A 241 -12.79 8.95 23.12
N GLU A 242 -12.55 10.22 22.79
CA GLU A 242 -12.66 11.34 23.74
C GLU A 242 -14.08 11.52 24.28
N ILE A 243 -15.08 11.16 23.47
CA ILE A 243 -16.49 11.19 23.88
C ILE A 243 -17.05 9.81 24.24
N LYS A 244 -16.18 8.83 24.50
CA LYS A 244 -16.53 7.45 24.88
C LYS A 244 -17.26 6.64 23.81
N TYR A 245 -17.10 7.01 22.54
CA TYR A 245 -17.47 6.18 21.39
C TYR A 245 -16.25 5.36 20.93
N ASN A 246 -16.52 4.26 20.22
CA ASN A 246 -15.50 3.38 19.65
C ASN A 246 -14.38 2.99 20.63
N MET A 247 -14.72 2.84 21.90
CA MET A 247 -13.79 2.33 22.90
C MET A 247 -13.44 0.87 22.63
N PRO A 248 -12.36 0.32 23.18
CA PRO A 248 -12.07 -1.10 23.04
C PRO A 248 -13.30 -1.97 23.34
N TYR A 249 -13.58 -2.92 22.44
CA TYR A 249 -14.73 -3.83 22.48
C TYR A 249 -16.11 -3.21 22.22
N SER A 250 -16.23 -1.92 21.93
CA SER A 250 -17.52 -1.26 21.69
C SER A 250 -18.26 -1.86 20.50
N PHE A 251 -17.57 -2.23 19.43
CA PHE A 251 -18.15 -2.92 18.29
C PHE A 251 -18.82 -4.24 18.65
N PHE A 252 -18.22 -4.99 19.58
CA PHE A 252 -18.74 -6.29 19.99
C PHE A 252 -19.90 -6.18 20.99
N SER A 253 -19.98 -5.07 21.70
CA SER A 253 -21.07 -4.79 22.68
C SER A 253 -22.26 -4.08 22.06
N GLY A 254 -22.10 -3.49 20.87
CA GLY A 254 -23.15 -2.74 20.17
C GLY A 254 -23.45 -1.35 20.77
N HIS A 255 -22.69 -0.90 21.78
CA HIS A 255 -22.93 0.39 22.43
C HIS A 255 -21.89 1.43 22.01
N ASN A 256 -22.37 2.67 21.79
CA ASN A 256 -21.51 3.82 21.46
C ASN A 256 -20.46 3.50 20.39
N HIS A 257 -20.93 2.92 19.27
CA HIS A 257 -20.06 2.56 18.16
C HIS A 257 -20.57 3.17 16.87
N ILE A 258 -19.71 3.90 16.18
CA ILE A 258 -19.90 4.36 14.80
C ILE A 258 -18.96 3.52 13.91
N PRO A 259 -19.47 2.90 12.83
CA PRO A 259 -18.62 2.16 11.91
C PRO A 259 -17.61 3.09 11.22
N VAL A 260 -16.34 2.76 11.35
CA VAL A 260 -15.23 3.48 10.71
C VAL A 260 -14.47 2.52 9.82
N PHE A 261 -14.24 2.91 8.56
CA PHE A 261 -13.53 2.10 7.57
C PHE A 261 -12.31 2.83 7.05
N GLY A 262 -11.17 2.14 7.05
CA GLY A 262 -9.88 2.63 6.54
C GLY A 262 -9.39 1.88 5.30
N ILE A 263 -8.21 2.27 4.84
CA ILE A 263 -7.43 1.63 3.77
C ILE A 263 -5.96 1.69 4.18
N ASP A 264 -5.19 0.67 3.89
CA ASP A 264 -3.76 0.39 3.91
C ASP A 264 -3.39 -0.82 4.77
N GLY A 265 -4.13 -1.11 5.85
CA GLY A 265 -3.86 -2.23 6.76
C GLY A 265 -2.60 -1.99 7.59
N THR A 266 -2.42 -0.76 8.09
CA THR A 266 -1.30 -0.44 9.00
C THR A 266 -1.39 -1.27 10.29
N SER A 267 -0.27 -1.51 10.96
CA SER A 267 -0.26 -2.32 12.18
C SER A 267 -1.15 -1.75 13.27
N GLU A 268 -1.25 -0.43 13.36
CA GLU A 268 -2.11 0.28 14.31
C GLU A 268 -3.59 0.11 13.96
N ALA A 269 -3.94 0.19 12.68
CA ALA A 269 -5.31 -0.04 12.21
C ALA A 269 -5.74 -1.50 12.43
N LEU A 270 -4.88 -2.47 12.13
CA LEU A 270 -5.16 -3.88 12.39
C LEU A 270 -5.42 -4.15 13.88
N LYS A 271 -4.60 -3.58 14.77
CA LYS A 271 -4.83 -3.66 16.23
C LYS A 271 -6.15 -2.98 16.64
N SER A 272 -6.49 -1.85 16.01
CA SER A 272 -7.73 -1.13 16.25
C SER A 272 -8.96 -1.94 15.82
N VAL A 273 -8.88 -2.66 14.70
CA VAL A 273 -9.93 -3.61 14.26
C VAL A 273 -10.03 -4.79 15.24
N GLU A 274 -8.89 -5.37 15.65
CA GLU A 274 -8.89 -6.46 16.63
C GLU A 274 -9.49 -6.05 17.98
N ALA A 275 -9.24 -4.81 18.38
CA ALA A 275 -9.82 -4.25 19.61
C ALA A 275 -11.29 -3.82 19.45
N GLY A 276 -11.89 -3.90 18.26
CA GLY A 276 -13.27 -3.50 18.02
C GLY A 276 -13.50 -1.98 18.13
N MET A 277 -12.47 -1.19 17.84
CA MET A 277 -12.57 0.27 17.73
C MET A 277 -12.79 0.68 16.27
N LEU A 278 -11.93 0.22 15.35
CA LEU A 278 -12.10 0.35 13.91
C LEU A 278 -12.92 -0.83 13.38
N THR A 279 -13.86 -0.59 12.47
CA THR A 279 -14.75 -1.64 11.95
C THR A 279 -14.07 -2.49 10.88
N GLY A 280 -13.22 -1.87 10.06
CA GLY A 280 -12.46 -2.59 9.06
C GLY A 280 -11.48 -1.71 8.30
N THR A 281 -10.47 -2.37 7.70
CA THR A 281 -9.52 -1.75 6.80
C THR A 281 -9.17 -2.68 5.65
N THR A 282 -8.67 -2.14 4.55
CA THR A 282 -8.08 -2.95 3.48
C THR A 282 -6.58 -3.05 3.65
N ILE A 283 -6.03 -4.23 3.45
CA ILE A 283 -4.60 -4.49 3.63
C ILE A 283 -3.88 -4.39 2.29
N ALA A 284 -2.89 -3.51 2.23
CA ALA A 284 -1.85 -3.49 1.21
C ALA A 284 -0.72 -4.43 1.63
N ASP A 285 -0.54 -5.56 0.93
CA ASP A 285 0.52 -6.52 1.27
C ASP A 285 1.88 -6.07 0.73
N TYR A 286 2.57 -5.19 1.48
CA TYR A 286 3.90 -4.68 1.12
C TYR A 286 4.94 -5.80 1.02
N SER A 287 4.77 -6.89 1.76
CA SER A 287 5.65 -8.05 1.65
C SER A 287 5.47 -8.77 0.32
N ALA A 288 4.23 -8.88 -0.18
CA ALA A 288 3.95 -9.41 -1.50
C ALA A 288 4.51 -8.50 -2.59
N LEU A 289 4.27 -7.17 -2.51
CA LEU A 289 4.81 -6.18 -3.42
C LEU A 289 6.34 -6.31 -3.52
N THR A 290 7.02 -6.25 -2.39
CA THR A 290 8.48 -6.37 -2.31
C THR A 290 8.98 -7.72 -2.82
N ARG A 291 8.29 -8.81 -2.50
CA ARG A 291 8.64 -10.16 -2.97
C ARG A 291 8.60 -10.25 -4.49
N VAL A 292 7.57 -9.69 -5.11
CA VAL A 292 7.44 -9.68 -6.58
C VAL A 292 8.57 -8.87 -7.22
N MET A 293 8.90 -7.70 -6.68
CA MET A 293 10.05 -6.90 -7.14
C MET A 293 11.36 -7.67 -7.04
N MET A 294 11.57 -8.40 -5.92
CA MET A 294 12.76 -9.25 -5.72
C MET A 294 12.78 -10.45 -6.68
N MET A 295 11.62 -11.06 -6.97
CA MET A 295 11.53 -12.13 -7.97
C MET A 295 11.92 -11.65 -9.36
N ILE A 296 11.54 -10.44 -9.75
CA ILE A 296 11.98 -9.82 -11.02
C ILE A 296 13.49 -9.66 -11.02
N PHE A 297 14.10 -9.28 -9.89
CA PHE A 297 15.56 -9.20 -9.75
C PHE A 297 16.24 -10.56 -9.94
N GLU A 298 15.74 -11.59 -9.26
CA GLU A 298 16.36 -12.92 -9.20
C GLU A 298 16.13 -13.78 -10.44
N THR A 299 15.17 -13.39 -11.30
CA THR A 299 14.76 -14.19 -12.44
C THR A 299 15.27 -13.62 -13.76
N ASN A 300 15.89 -14.46 -14.59
CA ASN A 300 16.29 -14.08 -15.95
C ASN A 300 15.23 -14.44 -17.01
N VAL A 301 14.13 -15.06 -16.62
CA VAL A 301 13.09 -15.53 -17.54
C VAL A 301 11.90 -14.57 -17.50
N TYR A 302 11.79 -13.73 -18.52
CA TYR A 302 10.75 -12.69 -18.62
C TYR A 302 9.40 -13.23 -19.14
N ASP A 303 9.42 -14.33 -19.87
CA ASP A 303 8.25 -14.78 -20.63
C ASP A 303 7.26 -15.65 -19.85
N ASP A 304 7.58 -16.06 -18.62
CA ASP A 304 6.77 -17.01 -17.85
C ASP A 304 6.35 -16.52 -16.45
N PHE A 305 6.38 -15.21 -16.20
CA PHE A 305 6.00 -14.65 -14.90
C PHE A 305 4.57 -15.05 -14.48
N GLN A 306 3.63 -15.21 -15.41
CA GLN A 306 2.28 -15.70 -15.11
C GLN A 306 2.26 -17.08 -14.44
N LYS A 307 3.26 -17.92 -14.71
CA LYS A 307 3.39 -19.24 -14.09
C LYS A 307 4.03 -19.20 -12.69
N VAL A 308 4.74 -18.11 -12.38
CA VAL A 308 5.53 -17.97 -11.14
C VAL A 308 4.83 -17.10 -10.10
N VAL A 309 4.02 -16.12 -10.53
CA VAL A 309 3.27 -15.24 -9.64
C VAL A 309 1.78 -15.55 -9.68
N TRP A 310 1.17 -15.63 -8.50
CA TRP A 310 -0.27 -15.86 -8.32
C TRP A 310 -1.12 -14.60 -8.52
N TYR A 311 -0.55 -13.55 -9.12
CA TYR A 311 -1.17 -12.25 -9.30
C TYR A 311 -1.52 -12.01 -10.75
N LYS A 312 -2.46 -11.09 -11.00
CA LYS A 312 -2.80 -10.67 -12.36
C LYS A 312 -1.57 -10.03 -13.00
N VAL A 313 -1.15 -10.58 -14.11
CA VAL A 313 -0.08 -10.05 -14.97
C VAL A 313 -0.72 -9.58 -16.27
N ASP A 314 -0.48 -8.33 -16.64
CA ASP A 314 -0.93 -7.73 -17.89
C ASP A 314 0.30 -7.12 -18.59
N GLY A 315 0.77 -7.82 -19.62
CA GLY A 315 2.07 -7.50 -20.23
C GLY A 315 3.20 -7.54 -19.19
N ARG A 316 3.83 -6.38 -18.94
CA ARG A 316 4.89 -6.20 -17.93
C ARG A 316 4.41 -5.51 -16.66
N THR A 317 3.12 -5.53 -16.44
CA THR A 317 2.47 -4.96 -15.26
C THR A 317 1.96 -6.07 -14.35
N ILE A 318 2.32 -6.02 -13.07
CA ILE A 318 1.87 -6.96 -12.06
C ILE A 318 1.09 -6.20 -10.99
N PHE A 319 -0.16 -6.60 -10.78
CA PHE A 319 -1.03 -5.99 -9.79
C PHE A 319 -1.17 -6.89 -8.55
N ILE A 320 -0.81 -6.32 -7.41
CA ILE A 320 -1.02 -6.95 -6.09
C ILE A 320 -2.43 -6.56 -5.61
N PRO A 321 -3.31 -7.52 -5.31
CA PRO A 321 -4.64 -7.22 -4.82
C PRO A 321 -4.61 -6.75 -3.36
N TYR A 322 -5.57 -5.89 -3.00
CA TYR A 322 -5.87 -5.61 -1.60
C TYR A 322 -6.67 -6.75 -0.96
N ARG A 323 -6.59 -6.85 0.36
CA ARG A 323 -7.40 -7.78 1.15
C ARG A 323 -8.26 -7.02 2.15
N ALA A 324 -9.54 -7.36 2.24
CA ALA A 324 -10.41 -6.82 3.27
C ALA A 324 -10.09 -7.45 4.64
N PHE A 325 -10.07 -6.64 5.70
CA PHE A 325 -9.89 -7.09 7.07
C PHE A 325 -10.91 -6.42 7.98
N SER A 326 -11.83 -7.21 8.53
CA SER A 326 -12.86 -6.75 9.47
C SER A 326 -13.25 -7.88 10.40
N LYS A 327 -13.84 -7.54 11.55
CA LYS A 327 -14.43 -8.49 12.52
C LYS A 327 -15.95 -8.57 12.41
N ILE A 328 -16.54 -8.06 11.35
CA ILE A 328 -17.98 -8.15 11.10
C ILE A 328 -18.36 -9.63 11.03
N LYS A 329 -19.16 -10.10 11.99
CA LYS A 329 -19.64 -11.48 12.01
C LYS A 329 -20.67 -11.70 10.91
N VAL A 330 -20.63 -12.87 10.26
CA VAL A 330 -21.73 -13.34 9.43
C VAL A 330 -22.68 -14.07 10.38
N TYR A 331 -23.83 -13.51 10.68
CA TYR A 331 -24.92 -14.24 11.29
C TYR A 331 -25.51 -15.14 10.19
N ASN A 332 -25.09 -16.38 10.13
CA ASN A 332 -25.83 -17.38 9.37
C ASN A 332 -27.17 -17.62 10.08
N ALA A 333 -28.26 -17.22 9.45
CA ALA A 333 -29.62 -17.49 9.94
C ALA A 333 -29.95 -19.00 10.12
N GLN A 334 -28.99 -19.89 9.91
CA GLN A 334 -29.12 -21.34 10.07
C GLN A 334 -28.72 -21.86 11.46
N SER A 335 -28.15 -21.02 12.35
CA SER A 335 -27.74 -21.46 13.70
C SER A 335 -28.79 -21.21 14.80
N LEU A 336 -30.02 -20.86 14.45
CA LEU A 336 -31.13 -20.69 15.40
C LEU A 336 -32.07 -21.89 15.49
N ASN A 337 -31.72 -23.02 14.87
CA ASN A 337 -32.53 -24.26 14.91
C ASN A 337 -31.74 -25.49 15.40
N GLU A 338 -30.80 -25.29 16.33
CA GLU A 338 -30.26 -26.40 17.14
C GLU A 338 -30.38 -26.10 18.64
#